data_90fcae27654a0f6d1a2c767f52ad7bd2
#
_entry.id   90fcae27654a0f6d1a2c767f52ad7bd2
#
_cell.length_a   1.000
_cell.length_b   1.000
_cell.length_c   1.000
_cell.angle_alpha   90.00
_cell.angle_beta   90.00
_cell.angle_gamma   90.00
#
_symmetry.space_group_name_H-M   'P 1'
#
loop_
_entity.id
_entity.type
_entity.pdbx_description
1 polymer ?
#
loop_
_entity_poly.entity_id
_entity_poly.type
_entity_poly.pdbx_seq_one_letter_code
_entity_poly.pdbx_strand_id
1 'polypeptide(L)'
;MKHLRFHFDVVSPYAYLAFERLPQVLEGLSVEVSYQPVLFAGLLQHWANKGPAEIEHKRAWTFRQVAWLAHEHGITIEVPVQHPFNPLALLRLALACAPVGATPSRRVCERLFHHVWHGGADANDPQRLQALHDALDPRRAPAG
;
A
#
# COMPACT_ATOMS: atom_id res chain seq x y z
N MET A 1 -6.60 -25.50 4.08
CA MET A 1 -6.67 -24.04 3.81
C MET A 1 -5.42 -23.59 3.05
N LYS A 2 -5.63 -22.88 1.96
CA LYS A 2 -4.50 -22.31 1.20
C LYS A 2 -4.03 -21.01 1.86
N HIS A 3 -2.75 -20.72 1.71
CA HIS A 3 -2.15 -19.50 2.23
C HIS A 3 -1.68 -18.62 1.07
N LEU A 4 -2.14 -17.35 1.04
CA LEU A 4 -1.75 -16.35 0.08
C LEU A 4 -0.91 -15.30 0.76
N ARG A 5 0.26 -15.00 0.19
CA ARG A 5 1.09 -13.89 0.67
C ARG A 5 1.01 -12.75 -0.32
N PHE A 6 0.48 -11.62 0.14
CA PHE A 6 0.33 -10.41 -0.67
C PHE A 6 1.48 -9.47 -0.37
N HIS A 7 2.44 -9.41 -1.29
CA HIS A 7 3.56 -8.48 -1.20
C HIS A 7 3.15 -7.14 -1.79
N PHE A 8 3.40 -6.05 -1.08
CA PHE A 8 2.94 -4.73 -1.51
C PHE A 8 3.90 -3.62 -1.13
N ASP A 9 3.86 -2.54 -1.92
CA ASP A 9 4.42 -1.24 -1.56
C ASP A 9 3.30 -0.20 -1.71
N VAL A 10 3.15 0.67 -0.72
CA VAL A 10 2.08 1.68 -0.70
C VAL A 10 2.23 2.74 -1.78
N VAL A 11 3.41 2.84 -2.40
CA VAL A 11 3.66 3.76 -3.52
C VAL A 11 3.00 3.30 -4.82
N SER A 12 2.58 2.05 -4.90
CA SER A 12 1.99 1.47 -6.10
C SER A 12 0.47 1.64 -6.12
N PRO A 13 -0.10 2.36 -7.11
CA PRO A 13 -1.54 2.44 -7.28
C PRO A 13 -2.18 1.09 -7.62
N TYR A 14 -1.48 0.25 -8.38
CA TYR A 14 -1.96 -1.10 -8.69
C TYR A 14 -2.04 -1.97 -7.44
N ALA A 15 -1.06 -1.85 -6.54
CA ALA A 15 -1.10 -2.57 -5.27
C ALA A 15 -2.31 -2.14 -4.43
N TYR A 16 -2.62 -0.85 -4.41
CA TYR A 16 -3.80 -0.33 -3.72
C TYR A 16 -5.09 -0.91 -4.32
N LEU A 17 -5.24 -0.89 -5.64
CA LEU A 17 -6.43 -1.44 -6.29
C LEU A 17 -6.58 -2.95 -6.03
N ALA A 18 -5.49 -3.69 -6.12
CA ALA A 18 -5.48 -5.12 -5.82
C ALA A 18 -5.86 -5.39 -4.36
N PHE A 19 -5.32 -4.61 -3.44
CA PHE A 19 -5.62 -4.71 -2.01
C PHE A 19 -7.12 -4.53 -1.73
N GLU A 20 -7.72 -3.49 -2.32
CA GLU A 20 -9.14 -3.19 -2.13
C GLU A 20 -10.05 -4.31 -2.69
N ARG A 21 -9.63 -4.92 -3.79
CA ARG A 21 -10.41 -5.97 -4.44
C ARG A 21 -10.21 -7.37 -3.86
N LEU A 22 -9.11 -7.59 -3.15
CA LEU A 22 -8.71 -8.93 -2.73
C LEU A 22 -9.79 -9.69 -1.94
N PRO A 23 -10.48 -9.08 -0.95
CA PRO A 23 -11.53 -9.80 -0.23
C PRO A 23 -12.66 -10.29 -1.12
N GLN A 24 -13.08 -9.46 -2.09
CA GLN A 24 -14.13 -9.82 -3.03
C GLN A 24 -13.71 -10.94 -3.97
N VAL A 25 -12.47 -10.89 -4.46
CA VAL A 25 -11.92 -11.92 -5.35
C VAL A 25 -11.80 -13.26 -4.63
N LEU A 26 -11.51 -13.25 -3.33
CA LEU A 26 -11.33 -14.47 -2.53
C LEU A 26 -12.62 -14.95 -1.85
N GLU A 27 -13.73 -14.26 -2.05
CA GLU A 27 -15.02 -14.63 -1.44
C GLU A 27 -15.39 -16.07 -1.80
N GLY A 28 -15.79 -16.85 -0.80
CA GLY A 28 -16.15 -18.26 -0.98
C GLY A 28 -14.98 -19.23 -1.04
N LEU A 29 -13.74 -18.73 -1.01
CA LEU A 29 -12.54 -19.57 -1.02
C LEU A 29 -11.97 -19.71 0.39
N SER A 30 -11.44 -20.90 0.70
CA SER A 30 -10.76 -21.14 1.98
C SER A 30 -9.30 -20.71 1.87
N VAL A 31 -9.04 -19.42 2.11
CA VAL A 31 -7.73 -18.81 1.94
C VAL A 31 -7.41 -17.90 3.13
N GLU A 32 -6.23 -18.07 3.69
CA GLU A 32 -5.66 -17.14 4.66
C GLU A 32 -4.69 -16.21 3.94
N VAL A 33 -4.79 -14.90 4.18
CA VAL A 33 -3.94 -13.89 3.55
C VAL A 33 -3.02 -13.27 4.57
N SER A 34 -1.72 -13.23 4.26
CA SER A 34 -0.76 -12.40 5.00
C SER A 34 -0.26 -11.27 4.10
N TYR A 35 -0.06 -10.09 4.70
CA TYR A 35 0.33 -8.87 3.99
C TYR A 35 1.79 -8.55 4.29
N GLN A 36 2.63 -8.58 3.27
CA GLN A 36 4.08 -8.40 3.42
C GLN A 36 4.54 -7.10 2.76
N PRO A 37 4.92 -6.07 3.56
CA PRO A 37 5.50 -4.86 3.01
C PRO A 37 6.83 -5.13 2.32
N VAL A 38 7.03 -4.55 1.14
CA VAL A 38 8.29 -4.63 0.40
C VAL A 38 8.64 -3.26 -0.17
N LEU A 39 9.92 -2.96 -0.27
CA LEU A 39 10.39 -1.73 -0.90
C LEU A 39 10.56 -1.98 -2.40
N PHE A 40 9.57 -1.59 -3.19
CA PHE A 40 9.54 -1.81 -4.64
C PHE A 40 10.71 -1.11 -5.36
N ALA A 41 11.01 0.14 -4.97
CA ALA A 41 12.15 0.87 -5.53
C ALA A 41 13.47 0.13 -5.31
N GLY A 42 13.64 -0.53 -4.16
CA GLY A 42 14.82 -1.35 -3.89
C GLY A 42 14.93 -2.56 -4.81
N LEU A 43 13.81 -3.21 -5.12
CA LEU A 43 13.77 -4.31 -6.07
C LEU A 43 14.10 -3.84 -7.49
N LEU A 44 13.55 -2.70 -7.90
CA LEU A 44 13.86 -2.10 -9.21
C LEU A 44 15.33 -1.78 -9.33
N GLN A 45 15.91 -1.17 -8.30
CA GLN A 45 17.33 -0.82 -8.27
C GLN A 45 18.23 -2.06 -8.34
N HIS A 46 17.89 -3.11 -7.59
CA HIS A 46 18.62 -4.37 -7.61
C HIS A 46 18.69 -4.99 -9.01
N TRP A 47 17.60 -4.90 -9.78
CA TRP A 47 17.51 -5.44 -11.14
C TRP A 47 17.82 -4.41 -12.22
N ALA A 48 18.31 -3.20 -11.87
CA ALA A 48 18.65 -2.10 -12.78
C ALA A 48 17.47 -1.68 -13.67
N ASN A 49 16.25 -1.71 -13.12
CA ASN A 49 15.02 -1.34 -13.82
C ASN A 49 14.47 -0.01 -13.31
N LYS A 50 13.70 0.68 -14.18
CA LYS A 50 12.91 1.85 -13.79
C LYS A 50 11.44 1.47 -13.71
N GLY A 51 10.73 1.99 -12.68
CA GLY A 51 9.31 1.81 -12.57
C GLY A 51 8.53 2.64 -13.60
N PRO A 52 7.26 2.27 -13.91
CA PRO A 52 6.45 3.02 -14.89
C PRO A 52 6.27 4.48 -14.55
N ALA A 53 6.24 4.83 -13.25
CA ALA A 53 6.09 6.21 -12.79
C ALA A 53 7.31 7.09 -13.06
N GLU A 54 8.48 6.49 -13.32
CA GLU A 54 9.73 7.20 -13.62
C GLU A 54 9.90 7.45 -15.13
N ILE A 55 9.04 6.87 -15.96
CA ILE A 55 9.07 7.01 -17.42
C ILE A 55 7.84 7.81 -17.83
N GLU A 56 8.04 9.03 -18.33
CA GLU A 56 6.98 10.02 -18.52
C GLU A 56 5.74 9.49 -19.26
N HIS A 57 5.95 8.87 -20.43
CA HIS A 57 4.82 8.36 -21.22
C HIS A 57 4.12 7.16 -20.58
N LYS A 58 4.87 6.31 -19.87
CA LYS A 58 4.30 5.19 -19.10
C LYS A 58 3.56 5.69 -17.87
N ARG A 59 4.06 6.74 -17.23
CA ARG A 59 3.40 7.35 -16.07
C ARG A 59 2.00 7.85 -16.43
N ALA A 60 1.88 8.62 -17.52
CA ALA A 60 0.60 9.16 -17.96
C ALA A 60 -0.40 8.04 -18.29
N TRP A 61 0.05 7.02 -19.00
CA TRP A 61 -0.77 5.87 -19.34
C TRP A 61 -1.19 5.09 -18.09
N THR A 62 -0.25 4.85 -17.19
CA THR A 62 -0.50 4.13 -15.91
C THR A 62 -1.61 4.81 -15.12
N PHE A 63 -1.53 6.12 -14.92
CA PHE A 63 -2.55 6.82 -14.13
C PHE A 63 -3.90 6.89 -14.82
N ARG A 64 -3.95 6.92 -16.14
CA ARG A 64 -5.20 6.78 -16.87
C ARG A 64 -5.84 5.40 -16.68
N GLN A 65 -5.03 4.34 -16.77
CA GLN A 65 -5.51 2.98 -16.53
C GLN A 65 -5.97 2.79 -15.08
N VAL A 66 -5.21 3.30 -14.14
CA VAL A 66 -5.56 3.24 -12.71
C VAL A 66 -6.90 3.94 -12.45
N ALA A 67 -7.11 5.14 -13.02
CA ALA A 67 -8.37 5.87 -12.88
C ALA A 67 -9.54 5.08 -13.45
N TRP A 68 -9.35 4.46 -14.61
CA TRP A 68 -10.37 3.64 -15.25
C TRP A 68 -10.72 2.40 -14.41
N LEU A 69 -9.70 1.68 -13.93
CA LEU A 69 -9.90 0.51 -13.07
C LEU A 69 -10.61 0.85 -11.78
N ALA A 70 -10.22 1.96 -11.15
CA ALA A 70 -10.85 2.43 -9.92
C ALA A 70 -12.34 2.73 -10.17
N HIS A 71 -12.66 3.42 -11.26
CA HIS A 71 -14.03 3.71 -11.64
C HIS A 71 -14.85 2.43 -11.88
N GLU A 72 -14.30 1.47 -12.63
CA GLU A 72 -14.95 0.20 -12.94
C GLU A 72 -15.29 -0.60 -11.68
N HIS A 73 -14.44 -0.53 -10.66
CA HIS A 73 -14.59 -1.32 -9.44
C HIS A 73 -15.14 -0.51 -8.25
N GLY A 74 -15.55 0.72 -8.46
CA GLY A 74 -16.10 1.57 -7.41
C GLY A 74 -15.11 1.88 -6.29
N ILE A 75 -13.81 1.97 -6.61
CA ILE A 75 -12.76 2.26 -5.65
C ILE A 75 -12.43 3.74 -5.69
N THR A 76 -12.44 4.40 -4.52
CA THR A 76 -11.99 5.78 -4.40
C THR A 76 -10.47 5.82 -4.49
N ILE A 77 -9.94 6.62 -5.43
CA ILE A 77 -8.51 6.85 -5.56
C ILE A 77 -8.24 8.32 -5.83
N GLU A 78 -7.34 8.90 -5.04
CA GLU A 78 -6.90 10.29 -5.19
C GLU A 78 -5.38 10.30 -5.12
N VAL A 79 -4.74 10.69 -6.21
CA VAL A 79 -3.28 10.65 -6.33
C VAL A 79 -2.66 11.69 -5.39
N PRO A 80 -1.66 11.32 -4.57
CA PRO A 80 -0.98 12.29 -3.70
C PRO A 80 -0.28 13.37 -4.53
N VAL A 81 -0.12 14.57 -3.93
CA VAL A 81 0.48 15.73 -4.62
C VAL A 81 1.87 15.44 -5.16
N GLN A 82 2.58 14.52 -4.53
CA GLN A 82 3.90 14.07 -4.99
C GLN A 82 3.88 12.56 -5.17
N HIS A 83 4.19 12.10 -6.37
CA HIS A 83 4.30 10.68 -6.70
C HIS A 83 5.29 10.50 -7.87
N PRO A 84 6.25 9.58 -7.79
CA PRO A 84 6.52 8.71 -6.65
C PRO A 84 7.09 9.46 -5.44
N PHE A 85 7.02 8.84 -4.29
CA PHE A 85 7.56 9.36 -3.03
C PHE A 85 8.33 8.24 -2.32
N ASN A 86 9.10 8.60 -1.29
CA ASN A 86 9.82 7.62 -0.48
C ASN A 86 8.84 6.94 0.50
N PRO A 87 8.53 5.64 0.34
CA PRO A 87 7.55 4.96 1.17
C PRO A 87 8.12 4.39 2.48
N LEU A 88 9.40 4.57 2.78
CA LEU A 88 10.07 3.89 3.89
C LEU A 88 9.41 4.15 5.24
N ALA A 89 9.03 5.41 5.52
CA ALA A 89 8.38 5.73 6.80
C ALA A 89 7.09 4.92 6.99
N LEU A 90 6.29 4.82 5.94
CA LEU A 90 5.02 4.08 5.96
C LEU A 90 5.24 2.57 6.05
N LEU A 91 6.20 2.03 5.29
CA LEU A 91 6.51 0.59 5.32
C LEU A 91 7.07 0.18 6.69
N ARG A 92 7.91 1.01 7.29
CA ARG A 92 8.43 0.78 8.64
C ARG A 92 7.33 0.84 9.69
N LEU A 93 6.38 1.76 9.54
CA LEU A 93 5.22 1.85 10.43
C LEU A 93 4.37 0.58 10.34
N ALA A 94 4.15 0.05 9.15
CA ALA A 94 3.44 -1.21 8.96
C ALA A 94 4.08 -2.35 9.77
N LEU A 95 5.40 -2.49 9.66
CA LEU A 95 6.13 -3.52 10.39
C LEU A 95 6.13 -3.27 11.89
N ALA A 96 6.20 -2.02 12.32
CA ALA A 96 6.15 -1.65 13.74
C ALA A 96 4.79 -1.99 14.38
N CYS A 97 3.72 -2.01 13.60
CA CYS A 97 2.38 -2.38 14.05
C CYS A 97 2.12 -3.89 14.02
N ALA A 98 3.05 -4.68 13.48
CA ALA A 98 2.93 -6.13 13.43
C ALA A 98 3.44 -6.76 14.74
N PRO A 99 2.87 -7.90 15.18
CA PRO A 99 3.46 -8.69 16.23
C PRO A 99 4.88 -9.15 15.86
N VAL A 100 5.74 -9.36 16.86
CA VAL A 100 7.12 -9.83 16.63
C VAL A 100 7.10 -11.14 15.82
N GLY A 101 7.84 -11.16 14.70
CA GLY A 101 7.92 -12.32 13.81
C GLY A 101 6.70 -12.54 12.92
N ALA A 102 5.74 -11.60 12.91
CA ALA A 102 4.52 -11.69 12.10
C ALA A 102 4.45 -10.53 11.09
N THR A 103 3.38 -10.54 10.28
CA THR A 103 3.10 -9.49 9.30
C THR A 103 1.98 -8.57 9.81
N PRO A 104 1.89 -7.31 9.30
CA PRO A 104 0.84 -6.40 9.72
C PRO A 104 -0.55 -6.92 9.32
N SER A 105 -1.56 -6.54 10.12
CA SER A 105 -2.95 -6.91 9.84
C SER A 105 -3.48 -6.16 8.61
N ARG A 106 -4.59 -6.68 8.04
CA ARG A 106 -5.29 -5.97 6.97
C ARG A 106 -5.72 -4.57 7.39
N ARG A 107 -6.18 -4.40 8.63
CA ARG A 107 -6.59 -3.08 9.14
C ARG A 107 -5.46 -2.06 9.10
N VAL A 108 -4.26 -2.45 9.51
CA VAL A 108 -3.08 -1.59 9.45
C VAL A 108 -2.76 -1.23 8.00
N CYS A 109 -2.73 -2.22 7.12
CA CYS A 109 -2.44 -2.00 5.70
C CYS A 109 -3.47 -1.09 5.04
N GLU A 110 -4.76 -1.26 5.36
CA GLU A 110 -5.83 -0.41 4.85
C GLU A 110 -5.62 1.05 5.24
N ARG A 111 -5.27 1.31 6.50
CA ARG A 111 -4.99 2.66 6.97
C ARG A 111 -3.82 3.30 6.23
N LEU A 112 -2.78 2.52 5.94
CA LEU A 112 -1.61 3.00 5.19
C LEU A 112 -1.97 3.31 3.74
N PHE A 113 -2.69 2.43 3.07
CA PHE A 113 -3.12 2.67 1.70
C PHE A 113 -4.06 3.88 1.59
N HIS A 114 -5.01 4.02 2.51
CA HIS A 114 -5.92 5.17 2.52
C HIS A 114 -5.19 6.48 2.83
N HIS A 115 -4.17 6.44 3.68
CA HIS A 115 -3.31 7.61 3.94
C HIS A 115 -2.67 8.11 2.64
N VAL A 116 -2.24 7.22 1.76
CA VAL A 116 -1.60 7.59 0.49
C VAL A 116 -2.63 7.97 -0.57
N TRP A 117 -3.68 7.16 -0.74
CA TRP A 117 -4.55 7.21 -1.93
C TRP A 117 -5.90 7.88 -1.69
N HIS A 118 -6.13 8.44 -0.51
CA HIS A 118 -7.31 9.26 -0.20
C HIS A 118 -6.90 10.67 0.17
N GLY A 119 -7.62 11.67 -0.37
CA GLY A 119 -7.43 13.07 -0.04
C GLY A 119 -6.41 13.83 -0.88
N GLY A 120 -5.53 13.15 -1.60
CA GLY A 120 -4.56 13.79 -2.49
C GLY A 120 -3.43 14.55 -1.81
N ALA A 121 -3.29 14.48 -0.49
CA ALA A 121 -2.24 15.22 0.23
C ALA A 121 -0.90 14.49 0.19
N ASP A 122 0.17 15.20 0.57
CA ASP A 122 1.52 14.64 0.63
C ASP A 122 1.57 13.45 1.61
N ALA A 123 1.97 12.30 1.10
CA ALA A 123 2.06 11.07 1.89
C ALA A 123 3.12 11.16 3.00
N ASN A 124 4.14 11.99 2.81
CA ASN A 124 5.24 12.17 3.76
C ASN A 124 5.14 13.46 4.59
N ASP A 125 3.99 14.14 4.57
CA ASP A 125 3.80 15.29 5.46
C ASP A 125 4.01 14.87 6.92
N PRO A 126 4.93 15.55 7.66
CA PRO A 126 5.27 15.13 9.02
C PRO A 126 4.08 15.11 9.98
N GLN A 127 3.16 16.06 9.88
CA GLN A 127 1.99 16.11 10.76
C GLN A 127 1.02 14.97 10.44
N ARG A 128 0.83 14.66 9.16
CA ARG A 128 -0.01 13.54 8.73
C ARG A 128 0.58 12.21 9.17
N LEU A 129 1.90 12.03 9.02
CA LEU A 129 2.59 10.82 9.46
C LEU A 129 2.47 10.63 10.98
N GLN A 130 2.62 11.72 11.74
CA GLN A 130 2.49 11.65 13.20
C GLN A 130 1.06 11.27 13.59
N ALA A 131 0.05 11.86 12.96
CA ALA A 131 -1.34 11.54 13.22
C ALA A 131 -1.65 10.07 12.90
N LEU A 132 -1.12 9.55 11.79
CA LEU A 132 -1.28 8.15 11.42
C LEU A 132 -0.59 7.21 12.43
N HIS A 133 0.63 7.55 12.82
CA HIS A 133 1.37 6.81 13.85
C HIS A 133 0.58 6.74 15.15
N ASP A 134 0.05 7.87 15.61
CA ASP A 134 -0.74 7.93 16.84
C ASP A 134 -2.03 7.11 16.72
N ALA A 135 -2.70 7.15 15.57
CA ALA A 135 -3.92 6.40 15.33
C ALA A 135 -3.69 4.88 15.30
N LEU A 136 -2.56 4.44 14.76
CA LEU A 136 -2.20 3.02 14.70
C LEU A 136 -1.58 2.51 16.00
N ASP A 137 -0.91 3.39 16.74
CA ASP A 137 -0.25 3.13 18.03
C ASP A 137 0.56 1.82 18.04
N PRO A 138 1.77 1.81 17.45
CA PRO A 138 2.59 0.59 17.38
C PRO A 138 2.89 -0.06 18.73
N ARG A 139 2.84 0.74 19.81
CA ARG A 139 3.07 0.25 21.19
C ARG A 139 1.93 -0.59 21.74
N ARG A 140 0.74 -0.48 21.14
CA ARG A 140 -0.45 -1.24 21.49
C ARG A 140 -0.74 -2.39 20.51
N ALA A 141 0.18 -2.68 19.61
CA ALA A 141 0.02 -3.84 18.76
C ALA A 141 -0.19 -5.06 19.66
N PRO A 142 -1.26 -5.84 19.46
CA PRO A 142 -1.52 -6.96 20.34
C PRO A 142 -0.35 -7.92 20.32
N ALA A 143 0.10 -8.31 21.49
CA ALA A 143 1.07 -9.38 21.64
C ALA A 143 0.41 -10.67 21.16
N GLY A 144 0.88 -11.16 19.98
CA GLY A 144 0.59 -12.48 19.43
C GLY A 144 -0.84 -12.82 19.15
#